data_aa8751cce748f8aca6391b68bd1ec419
#
_entry.id   aa8751cce748f8aca6391b68bd1ec419
#
_cell.length_a   1.000
_cell.length_b   1.000
_cell.length_c   1.000
_cell.angle_alpha   90.00
_cell.angle_beta   90.00
_cell.angle_gamma   90.00
#
_symmetry.space_group_name_H-M   'P 1'
#
loop_
_entity.id
_entity.type
_entity.pdbx_description
1 polymer ?
#
loop_
_entity_poly.entity_id
_entity_poly.type
_entity_poly.pdbx_seq_one_letter_code
_entity_poly.pdbx_strand_id
1 'polypeptide(L)'
;MHNKLYLFILSLFVAISAAAQNIEITVKLGNEPAEYAFIFKNGCCLGNCDSLGRFEFQAGAIERGDSLMASVAGLSSDVVVYDGNARSVTLNVKSGELAGAKVVEKNLKRVDEYVSLVNSVPFEWRVFGRRFLCEYVIGEDSEISRKTADFTILDNYGKRYSKDKGDVLIYSFGNNIDDEKVGYDIFSSYVILGKILNRHSERLKDECTSGRMLVHKLSDDAGISYLLIDKSGDNSQILVRFGYRKELLDVCLEGNRNEEYGLEHYVWKITIAQNRKGPVRISGIELHGNMIATGKPKDVLVSEINDSPLTKADWKELKMAFVR
;
A
#
# COMPACT_ATOMS: atom_id res chain seq x y z
N MET A 1 -48.09 44.25 4.76
CA MET A 1 -47.74 42.85 5.14
C MET A 1 -46.77 42.19 4.17
N HIS A 2 -46.84 42.43 2.86
CA HIS A 2 -46.02 41.78 1.86
C HIS A 2 -44.50 42.00 2.01
N ASN A 3 -44.05 43.20 2.36
CA ASN A 3 -42.62 43.48 2.50
C ASN A 3 -41.91 42.70 3.63
N LYS A 4 -42.63 42.37 4.70
CA LYS A 4 -42.06 41.56 5.80
C LYS A 4 -41.91 40.09 5.42
N LEU A 5 -42.81 39.58 4.57
CA LEU A 5 -42.74 38.21 4.04
C LEU A 5 -41.57 38.06 3.06
N TYR A 6 -41.38 39.06 2.18
CA TYR A 6 -40.22 39.04 1.25
C TYR A 6 -38.87 39.08 1.98
N LEU A 7 -38.77 39.94 3.04
CA LEU A 7 -37.56 40.00 3.86
C LEU A 7 -37.29 38.68 4.59
N PHE A 8 -38.32 38.01 5.08
CA PHE A 8 -38.22 36.70 5.73
C PHE A 8 -37.81 35.62 4.75
N ILE A 9 -38.38 35.57 3.56
CA ILE A 9 -38.03 34.62 2.50
C ILE A 9 -36.59 34.88 2.03
N LEU A 10 -36.20 36.15 1.83
CA LEU A 10 -34.85 36.51 1.44
C LEU A 10 -33.82 36.14 2.50
N SER A 11 -34.13 36.35 3.78
CA SER A 11 -33.26 35.95 4.90
C SER A 11 -33.14 34.43 5.02
N LEU A 12 -34.20 33.68 4.70
CA LEU A 12 -34.19 32.23 4.67
C LEU A 12 -33.32 31.71 3.52
N PHE A 13 -33.38 32.31 2.33
CA PHE A 13 -32.52 31.97 1.19
C PHE A 13 -31.05 32.29 1.49
N VAL A 14 -30.73 33.41 2.12
CA VAL A 14 -29.37 33.76 2.51
C VAL A 14 -28.85 32.80 3.59
N ALA A 15 -29.69 32.40 4.55
CA ALA A 15 -29.33 31.44 5.58
C ALA A 15 -29.06 30.03 4.99
N ILE A 16 -29.88 29.60 4.02
CA ILE A 16 -29.68 28.30 3.32
C ILE A 16 -28.41 28.35 2.47
N SER A 17 -28.13 29.46 1.79
CA SER A 17 -26.90 29.63 1.01
C SER A 17 -25.65 29.68 1.87
N ALA A 18 -25.72 30.18 3.10
CA ALA A 18 -24.60 30.22 4.03
C ALA A 18 -24.29 28.82 4.65
N ALA A 19 -25.29 27.93 4.71
CA ALA A 19 -25.14 26.60 5.27
C ALA A 19 -24.54 25.59 4.29
N ALA A 20 -24.39 25.92 3.01
CA ALA A 20 -24.00 25.02 1.95
C ALA A 20 -22.57 25.29 1.41
N GLN A 21 -21.62 25.62 2.27
CA GLN A 21 -20.24 25.82 1.81
C GLN A 21 -19.45 24.53 1.91
N ASN A 22 -18.88 24.13 0.78
CA ASN A 22 -17.95 23.01 0.73
C ASN A 22 -16.71 23.32 1.58
N ILE A 23 -16.14 22.28 2.17
CA ILE A 23 -14.89 22.35 2.92
C ILE A 23 -13.80 21.77 2.02
N GLU A 24 -12.78 22.57 1.75
CA GLU A 24 -11.63 22.16 0.94
C GLU A 24 -10.54 21.55 1.84
N ILE A 25 -10.08 20.37 1.48
CA ILE A 25 -8.87 19.76 2.03
C ILE A 25 -7.74 19.98 1.03
N THR A 26 -6.61 20.48 1.49
CA THR A 26 -5.36 20.56 0.71
C THR A 26 -4.35 19.61 1.30
N VAL A 27 -3.85 18.67 0.50
CA VAL A 27 -2.82 17.72 0.92
C VAL A 27 -1.48 18.10 0.34
N LYS A 28 -0.46 18.07 1.17
CA LYS A 28 0.93 18.37 0.77
C LYS A 28 1.86 17.23 1.14
N LEU A 29 2.83 16.96 0.27
CA LEU A 29 3.98 16.12 0.52
C LEU A 29 5.23 17.03 0.53
N GLY A 30 5.74 17.31 1.70
CA GLY A 30 6.70 18.40 1.87
C GLY A 30 6.09 19.76 1.53
N ASN A 31 6.67 20.47 0.55
CA ASN A 31 6.17 21.78 0.10
C ASN A 31 5.28 21.71 -1.15
N GLU A 32 5.16 20.55 -1.76
CA GLU A 32 4.45 20.34 -3.02
C GLU A 32 3.07 19.74 -2.77
N PRO A 33 2.10 19.90 -3.70
CA PRO A 33 0.84 19.17 -3.65
C PRO A 33 1.07 17.66 -3.64
N ALA A 34 0.35 16.94 -2.77
CA ALA A 34 0.35 15.49 -2.76
C ALA A 34 -0.69 14.98 -3.78
N GLU A 35 -0.26 14.79 -5.02
CA GLU A 35 -1.14 14.34 -6.10
C GLU A 35 -1.79 13.00 -5.74
N TYR A 36 -3.12 12.91 -5.86
CA TYR A 36 -3.93 11.70 -5.67
C TYR A 36 -3.79 11.03 -4.28
N ALA A 37 -3.39 11.78 -3.25
CA ALA A 37 -3.35 11.28 -1.88
C ALA A 37 -4.71 10.73 -1.44
N PHE A 38 -4.71 9.67 -0.66
CA PHE A 38 -5.92 9.11 -0.06
C PHE A 38 -6.36 9.97 1.12
N ILE A 39 -7.66 10.21 1.24
CA ILE A 39 -8.28 11.01 2.29
C ILE A 39 -9.10 10.12 3.21
N PHE A 40 -8.89 10.27 4.50
CA PHE A 40 -9.59 9.50 5.53
C PHE A 40 -10.39 10.44 6.44
N LYS A 41 -11.57 9.98 6.79
CA LYS A 41 -12.43 10.55 7.85
C LYS A 41 -12.74 9.47 8.87
N ASN A 42 -12.36 9.71 10.13
CA ASN A 42 -12.58 8.74 11.22
C ASN A 42 -12.03 7.33 10.90
N GLY A 43 -10.89 7.28 10.22
CA GLY A 43 -10.24 6.02 9.81
C GLY A 43 -10.83 5.36 8.55
N CYS A 44 -11.93 5.87 7.98
CA CYS A 44 -12.51 5.35 6.74
C CYS A 44 -11.97 6.11 5.54
N CYS A 45 -11.50 5.41 4.52
CA CYS A 45 -11.08 6.01 3.26
C CYS A 45 -12.29 6.56 2.50
N LEU A 46 -12.21 7.81 2.05
CA LEU A 46 -13.26 8.50 1.32
C LEU A 46 -12.96 8.61 -0.19
N GLY A 47 -11.72 8.41 -0.58
CA GLY A 47 -11.25 8.55 -1.96
C GLY A 47 -9.93 9.30 -2.04
N ASN A 48 -9.62 9.80 -3.24
CA ASN A 48 -8.36 10.45 -3.54
C ASN A 48 -8.56 11.95 -3.80
N CYS A 49 -7.60 12.78 -3.42
CA CYS A 49 -7.53 14.16 -3.88
C CYS A 49 -7.20 14.24 -5.39
N ASP A 50 -7.32 15.40 -5.98
CA ASP A 50 -6.98 15.67 -7.37
C ASP A 50 -5.45 15.79 -7.59
N SER A 51 -5.05 16.12 -8.84
CA SER A 51 -3.65 16.35 -9.20
C SER A 51 -3.03 17.62 -8.58
N LEU A 52 -3.81 18.42 -7.89
CA LEU A 52 -3.36 19.61 -7.15
C LEU A 52 -3.38 19.36 -5.63
N GLY A 53 -3.60 18.11 -5.22
CA GLY A 53 -3.71 17.74 -3.82
C GLY A 53 -4.97 18.27 -3.15
N ARG A 54 -6.07 18.51 -3.89
CA ARG A 54 -7.31 19.06 -3.36
C ARG A 54 -8.41 18.01 -3.29
N PHE A 55 -9.16 18.05 -2.22
CA PHE A 55 -10.35 17.23 -2.01
C PHE A 55 -11.45 18.10 -1.41
N GLU A 56 -12.66 18.01 -1.93
CA GLU A 56 -13.80 18.78 -1.45
C GLU A 56 -14.83 17.90 -0.75
N PHE A 57 -15.17 18.29 0.47
CA PHE A 57 -16.34 17.74 1.16
C PHE A 57 -17.57 18.53 0.81
N GLN A 58 -18.67 17.84 0.50
CA GLN A 58 -19.97 18.47 0.44
C GLN A 58 -20.37 19.00 1.82
N ALA A 59 -21.11 20.09 1.84
CA ALA A 59 -21.63 20.66 3.08
C ALA A 59 -22.36 19.61 3.93
N GLY A 60 -21.99 19.51 5.20
CA GLY A 60 -22.55 18.52 6.13
C GLY A 60 -21.93 17.12 6.05
N ALA A 61 -21.00 16.86 5.13
CA ALA A 61 -20.30 15.58 5.06
C ALA A 61 -19.21 15.42 6.13
N ILE A 62 -18.81 16.53 6.75
CA ILE A 62 -17.84 16.57 7.85
C ILE A 62 -18.44 17.40 9.00
N GLU A 63 -18.28 16.89 10.22
CA GLU A 63 -18.82 17.49 11.43
C GLU A 63 -17.68 17.85 12.41
N ARG A 64 -17.98 18.77 13.33
CA ARG A 64 -17.04 19.11 14.40
C ARG A 64 -16.68 17.86 15.21
N GLY A 65 -15.39 17.61 15.35
CA GLY A 65 -14.87 16.46 16.07
C GLY A 65 -14.45 15.30 15.14
N ASP A 66 -14.82 15.33 13.85
CA ASP A 66 -14.32 14.35 12.89
C ASP A 66 -12.80 14.44 12.76
N SER A 67 -12.14 13.28 12.73
CA SER A 67 -10.71 13.16 12.49
C SER A 67 -10.43 13.05 10.99
N LEU A 68 -9.47 13.83 10.53
CA LEU A 68 -9.02 13.85 9.12
C LEU A 68 -7.58 13.45 9.02
N MET A 69 -7.26 12.63 8.04
CA MET A 69 -5.90 12.19 7.73
C MET A 69 -5.75 12.02 6.22
N ALA A 70 -4.54 12.14 5.71
CA ALA A 70 -4.20 11.80 4.34
C ALA A 70 -3.04 10.80 4.30
N SER A 71 -3.00 9.96 3.25
CA SER A 71 -1.92 9.02 3.00
C SER A 71 -1.47 9.06 1.54
N VAL A 72 -0.18 8.80 1.32
CA VAL A 72 0.47 8.66 0.00
C VAL A 72 1.42 7.48 0.06
N ALA A 73 1.07 6.39 -0.58
CA ALA A 73 1.88 5.16 -0.63
C ALA A 73 2.37 4.71 0.77
N GLY A 74 1.46 4.75 1.76
CA GLY A 74 1.72 4.37 3.14
C GLY A 74 2.39 5.45 4.00
N LEU A 75 2.72 6.62 3.43
CA LEU A 75 3.16 7.78 4.20
C LEU A 75 1.93 8.56 4.65
N SER A 76 1.78 8.82 5.94
CA SER A 76 0.58 9.48 6.49
C SER A 76 0.84 10.89 7.01
N SER A 77 -0.20 11.72 6.99
CA SER A 77 -0.22 12.99 7.72
C SER A 77 -0.48 12.76 9.21
N ASP A 78 -0.29 13.80 10.01
CA ASP A 78 -0.90 13.82 11.34
C ASP A 78 -2.42 13.80 11.21
N VAL A 79 -3.07 13.29 12.24
CA VAL A 79 -4.52 13.37 12.37
C VAL A 79 -4.89 14.80 12.77
N VAL A 80 -5.78 15.43 12.00
CA VAL A 80 -6.32 16.75 12.29
C VAL A 80 -7.80 16.60 12.69
N VAL A 81 -8.16 17.08 13.86
CA VAL A 81 -9.57 17.10 14.31
C VAL A 81 -10.24 18.38 13.76
N TYR A 82 -11.32 18.19 13.01
CA TYR A 82 -12.05 19.32 12.43
C TYR A 82 -12.78 20.12 13.51
N ASP A 83 -12.58 21.43 13.53
CA ASP A 83 -13.11 22.33 14.57
C ASP A 83 -14.56 22.80 14.32
N GLY A 84 -15.10 22.48 13.15
CA GLY A 84 -16.44 22.88 12.72
C GLY A 84 -16.53 24.29 12.09
N ASN A 85 -15.41 25.03 12.03
CA ASN A 85 -15.42 26.43 11.54
C ASN A 85 -14.51 26.63 10.32
N ALA A 86 -13.48 25.82 10.17
CA ALA A 86 -12.52 25.98 9.07
C ALA A 86 -13.17 25.67 7.73
N ARG A 87 -12.96 26.55 6.74
CA ARG A 87 -13.38 26.34 5.35
C ARG A 87 -12.34 25.59 4.53
N SER A 88 -11.13 25.54 5.00
CA SER A 88 -10.06 24.77 4.40
C SER A 88 -9.17 24.16 5.49
N VAL A 89 -8.74 22.92 5.25
CA VAL A 89 -7.85 22.17 6.12
C VAL A 89 -6.64 21.74 5.31
N THR A 90 -5.43 21.97 5.83
CA THR A 90 -4.21 21.48 5.20
C THR A 90 -3.70 20.25 5.94
N LEU A 91 -3.53 19.15 5.21
CA LEU A 91 -2.93 17.91 5.70
C LEU A 91 -1.52 17.78 5.11
N ASN A 92 -0.51 17.73 5.99
CA ASN A 92 0.86 17.56 5.55
C ASN A 92 1.26 16.09 5.74
N VAL A 93 1.42 15.38 4.64
CA VAL A 93 1.92 14.00 4.65
C VAL A 93 3.38 14.05 5.09
N LYS A 94 3.65 13.36 6.17
CA LYS A 94 5.01 13.23 6.69
C LYS A 94 5.71 12.17 5.88
N SER A 95 6.68 12.59 5.13
CA SER A 95 7.56 11.71 4.39
C SER A 95 8.57 10.97 5.32
N GLY A 96 8.27 10.87 6.60
CA GLY A 96 9.20 10.39 7.60
C GLY A 96 10.40 11.34 7.70
N GLU A 97 11.57 10.89 7.30
CA GLU A 97 12.79 11.69 7.19
C GLU A 97 12.96 12.36 5.82
N LEU A 98 11.95 12.33 4.93
CA LEU A 98 11.97 12.97 3.60
C LEU A 98 11.83 14.51 3.68
N ALA A 99 12.39 15.13 4.70
CA ALA A 99 12.41 16.58 4.84
C ALA A 99 13.18 17.21 3.67
N GLY A 100 12.45 17.84 2.76
CA GLY A 100 13.01 18.51 1.58
C GLY A 100 12.88 17.79 0.25
N ALA A 101 12.00 16.77 0.16
CA ALA A 101 11.66 16.16 -1.10
C ALA A 101 11.17 17.22 -2.10
N LYS A 102 12.00 17.56 -3.08
CA LYS A 102 11.58 18.38 -4.21
C LYS A 102 11.01 17.45 -5.27
N VAL A 103 9.72 17.56 -5.54
CA VAL A 103 9.11 17.01 -6.76
C VAL A 103 9.73 17.79 -7.92
N VAL A 104 10.66 17.17 -8.62
CA VAL A 104 11.32 17.78 -9.77
C VAL A 104 10.66 17.22 -11.02
N GLU A 105 10.25 18.07 -11.91
CA GLU A 105 9.67 17.89 -13.27
C GLU A 105 9.48 16.48 -13.85
N LYS A 106 8.40 16.32 -14.64
CA LYS A 106 8.08 15.17 -15.51
C LYS A 106 9.24 14.85 -16.46
N ASN A 107 10.23 14.10 -16.00
CA ASN A 107 11.39 13.79 -16.82
C ASN A 107 11.51 12.29 -17.03
N LEU A 108 11.38 11.85 -18.30
CA LEU A 108 11.57 10.45 -18.71
C LEU A 108 12.93 9.87 -18.27
N LYS A 109 13.93 10.73 -18.07
CA LYS A 109 15.23 10.32 -17.50
C LYS A 109 15.10 9.62 -16.13
N ARG A 110 14.11 9.99 -15.33
CA ARG A 110 13.86 9.34 -14.02
C ARG A 110 13.34 7.94 -14.17
N VAL A 111 12.55 7.69 -15.22
CA VAL A 111 12.10 6.34 -15.54
C VAL A 111 13.30 5.44 -15.80
N ASP A 112 14.30 5.90 -16.54
CA ASP A 112 15.51 5.13 -16.81
C ASP A 112 16.34 4.93 -15.54
N GLU A 113 16.46 5.95 -14.70
CA GLU A 113 17.15 5.85 -13.41
C GLU A 113 16.46 4.82 -12.50
N TYR A 114 15.13 4.92 -12.37
CA TYR A 114 14.32 3.98 -11.59
C TYR A 114 14.47 2.54 -12.10
N VAL A 115 14.26 2.33 -13.41
CA VAL A 115 14.34 0.99 -14.02
C VAL A 115 15.75 0.43 -13.90
N SER A 116 16.79 1.26 -14.05
CA SER A 116 18.17 0.84 -13.83
C SER A 116 18.42 0.37 -12.40
N LEU A 117 17.85 1.08 -11.41
CA LEU A 117 17.99 0.70 -10.00
C LEU A 117 17.24 -0.60 -9.69
N VAL A 118 15.97 -0.72 -10.06
CA VAL A 118 15.18 -1.93 -9.75
C VAL A 118 15.75 -3.16 -10.45
N ASN A 119 16.23 -3.03 -11.69
CA ASN A 119 16.85 -4.14 -12.43
C ASN A 119 18.25 -4.50 -11.89
N SER A 120 18.88 -3.65 -11.10
CA SER A 120 20.14 -3.95 -10.42
C SER A 120 19.97 -4.75 -9.14
N VAL A 121 18.75 -4.86 -8.62
CA VAL A 121 18.45 -5.62 -7.40
C VAL A 121 18.54 -7.12 -7.69
N PRO A 122 19.43 -7.87 -7.02
CA PRO A 122 19.56 -9.30 -7.24
C PRO A 122 18.41 -10.05 -6.56
N PHE A 123 17.21 -9.98 -7.16
CA PHE A 123 16.00 -10.56 -6.63
C PHE A 123 15.71 -11.92 -7.24
N GLU A 124 15.55 -12.93 -6.39
CA GLU A 124 15.11 -14.26 -6.81
C GLU A 124 13.65 -14.44 -6.35
N TRP A 125 12.72 -14.27 -7.28
CA TRP A 125 11.29 -14.41 -7.01
C TRP A 125 10.82 -15.88 -6.91
N ARG A 126 11.70 -16.85 -7.21
CA ARG A 126 11.39 -18.27 -7.07
C ARG A 126 11.55 -18.70 -5.62
N VAL A 127 10.43 -18.77 -4.92
CA VAL A 127 10.37 -19.19 -3.51
C VAL A 127 9.93 -20.64 -3.32
N PHE A 128 9.75 -21.32 -4.41
CA PHE A 128 9.21 -22.68 -4.45
C PHE A 128 10.18 -23.71 -3.88
N GLY A 129 9.64 -24.62 -3.07
CA GLY A 129 10.42 -25.67 -2.44
C GLY A 129 11.33 -25.16 -1.31
N ARG A 130 10.94 -24.05 -0.67
CA ARG A 130 11.59 -23.53 0.54
C ARG A 130 10.62 -23.57 1.70
N ARG A 131 11.14 -23.88 2.88
CA ARG A 131 10.41 -23.82 4.15
C ARG A 131 10.53 -22.43 4.72
N PHE A 132 9.41 -21.88 5.16
CA PHE A 132 9.28 -20.57 5.77
C PHE A 132 8.90 -20.72 7.23
N LEU A 133 9.67 -20.11 8.09
CA LEU A 133 9.36 -19.95 9.50
C LEU A 133 9.25 -18.46 9.79
N CYS A 134 8.12 -18.02 10.30
CA CYS A 134 7.91 -16.61 10.61
C CYS A 134 7.00 -16.42 11.84
N GLU A 135 7.13 -15.27 12.47
CA GLU A 135 6.13 -14.79 13.42
C GLU A 135 5.11 -13.91 12.70
N TYR A 136 3.86 -14.00 13.06
CA TYR A 136 2.81 -13.13 12.54
C TYR A 136 1.83 -12.70 13.61
N VAL A 137 1.24 -11.53 13.41
CA VAL A 137 0.21 -10.92 14.24
C VAL A 137 -0.96 -10.60 13.35
N ILE A 138 -2.14 -11.05 13.72
CA ILE A 138 -3.39 -10.67 13.08
C ILE A 138 -4.19 -9.87 14.08
N GLY A 139 -4.58 -8.65 13.71
CA GLY A 139 -5.48 -7.79 14.48
C GLY A 139 -6.84 -7.70 13.80
N GLU A 140 -7.87 -8.18 14.46
CA GLU A 140 -9.27 -7.95 14.09
C GLU A 140 -10.00 -7.44 15.34
N ASP A 141 -10.75 -6.36 15.22
CA ASP A 141 -11.57 -5.82 16.33
C ASP A 141 -10.84 -5.55 17.65
N SER A 142 -9.61 -5.06 17.62
CA SER A 142 -8.78 -4.85 18.81
C SER A 142 -8.25 -6.13 19.46
N GLU A 143 -8.53 -7.30 18.94
CA GLU A 143 -7.89 -8.54 19.36
C GLU A 143 -6.63 -8.79 18.53
N ILE A 144 -5.48 -8.81 19.20
CA ILE A 144 -4.18 -9.12 18.59
C ILE A 144 -3.83 -10.56 18.92
N SER A 145 -3.70 -11.40 17.90
CA SER A 145 -3.21 -12.76 18.04
C SER A 145 -1.80 -12.88 17.47
N ARG A 146 -0.83 -13.24 18.30
CA ARG A 146 0.55 -13.51 17.88
C ARG A 146 0.77 -15.01 17.77
N LYS A 147 1.24 -15.44 16.62
CA LYS A 147 1.44 -16.88 16.31
C LYS A 147 2.74 -17.06 15.52
N THR A 148 3.18 -18.30 15.43
CA THR A 148 4.28 -18.72 14.56
C THR A 148 3.72 -19.55 13.42
N ALA A 149 4.11 -19.28 12.19
CA ALA A 149 3.77 -20.06 11.01
C ALA A 149 4.98 -20.87 10.53
N ASP A 150 4.72 -22.11 10.10
CA ASP A 150 5.72 -23.03 9.58
C ASP A 150 5.15 -23.76 8.35
N PHE A 151 5.59 -23.36 7.16
CA PHE A 151 5.01 -23.85 5.91
C PHE A 151 6.05 -23.87 4.78
N THR A 152 5.68 -24.49 3.69
CA THR A 152 6.43 -24.41 2.41
C THR A 152 5.50 -23.98 1.30
N ILE A 153 6.09 -23.24 0.33
CA ILE A 153 5.41 -22.87 -0.92
C ILE A 153 5.91 -23.81 -2.00
N LEU A 154 4.98 -24.52 -2.63
CA LEU A 154 5.25 -25.44 -3.72
C LEU A 154 4.63 -24.94 -5.01
N ASP A 155 5.43 -24.92 -6.05
CA ASP A 155 5.00 -24.57 -7.40
C ASP A 155 4.57 -25.81 -8.16
N ASN A 156 3.43 -25.69 -8.78
CA ASN A 156 2.89 -26.71 -9.65
C ASN A 156 3.60 -26.82 -11.00
N TYR A 157 4.44 -25.88 -11.37
CA TYR A 157 5.28 -25.98 -12.57
C TYR A 157 6.26 -27.15 -12.54
N GLY A 158 6.48 -27.73 -11.37
CA GLY A 158 7.39 -28.83 -11.11
C GLY A 158 6.78 -30.25 -11.25
N LYS A 159 5.69 -30.49 -11.95
CA LYS A 159 5.14 -31.81 -12.37
C LYS A 159 4.99 -32.92 -11.30
N ARG A 160 5.29 -32.68 -10.03
CA ARG A 160 5.35 -33.78 -9.04
C ARG A 160 4.21 -33.80 -8.02
N TYR A 161 3.47 -32.70 -7.83
CA TYR A 161 2.62 -32.55 -6.65
C TYR A 161 1.16 -32.20 -6.90
N SER A 162 0.75 -31.75 -8.08
CA SER A 162 -0.66 -31.49 -8.39
C SER A 162 -1.04 -31.92 -9.79
N LYS A 163 -2.34 -32.26 -9.97
CA LYS A 163 -2.93 -32.58 -11.28
C LYS A 163 -3.34 -31.34 -12.06
N ASP A 164 -3.52 -30.22 -11.39
CA ASP A 164 -4.00 -28.97 -11.98
C ASP A 164 -2.82 -28.02 -12.26
N LYS A 165 -2.71 -27.59 -13.52
CA LYS A 165 -1.62 -26.73 -13.97
C LYS A 165 -1.89 -25.29 -13.53
N GLY A 166 -0.99 -24.73 -12.74
CA GLY A 166 -0.97 -23.29 -12.45
C GLY A 166 -1.26 -22.88 -11.00
N ASP A 167 -1.57 -23.84 -10.10
CA ASP A 167 -1.87 -23.53 -8.72
C ASP A 167 -0.61 -23.52 -7.85
N VAL A 168 -0.52 -22.55 -6.97
CA VAL A 168 0.46 -22.53 -5.89
C VAL A 168 -0.14 -23.34 -4.74
N LEU A 169 0.64 -24.28 -4.24
CA LEU A 169 0.27 -25.07 -3.10
C LEU A 169 1.10 -24.62 -1.89
N ILE A 170 0.42 -24.26 -0.83
CA ILE A 170 1.02 -23.96 0.46
C ILE A 170 0.76 -25.15 1.38
N TYR A 171 1.81 -25.72 1.91
CA TYR A 171 1.72 -26.82 2.85
C TYR A 171 2.20 -26.36 4.23
N SER A 172 1.33 -26.42 5.22
CA SER A 172 1.65 -26.12 6.62
C SER A 172 2.16 -27.36 7.34
N PHE A 173 3.32 -27.26 7.96
CA PHE A 173 3.84 -28.29 8.84
C PHE A 173 3.09 -28.22 10.17
N GLY A 174 2.19 -29.16 10.41
CA GLY A 174 1.34 -29.18 11.60
C GLY A 174 -0.15 -28.91 11.37
N ASN A 175 -0.57 -28.81 10.10
CA ASN A 175 -1.97 -28.63 9.69
C ASN A 175 -2.67 -27.38 10.26
N ASN A 176 -1.98 -26.27 10.34
CA ASN A 176 -2.55 -25.00 10.77
C ASN A 176 -3.06 -24.21 9.57
N ILE A 177 -4.38 -23.96 9.50
CA ILE A 177 -5.03 -23.25 8.39
C ILE A 177 -4.55 -21.78 8.30
N ASP A 178 -4.21 -21.17 9.43
CA ASP A 178 -3.72 -19.79 9.45
C ASP A 178 -2.36 -19.67 8.73
N ASP A 179 -1.54 -20.72 8.78
CA ASP A 179 -0.24 -20.75 8.10
C ASP A 179 -0.39 -20.72 6.58
N GLU A 180 -1.46 -21.30 6.04
CA GLU A 180 -1.75 -21.22 4.60
C GLU A 180 -2.05 -19.77 4.17
N LYS A 181 -2.82 -19.02 4.98
CA LYS A 181 -3.12 -17.61 4.70
C LYS A 181 -1.85 -16.77 4.71
N VAL A 182 -1.01 -16.93 5.75
CA VAL A 182 0.28 -16.25 5.84
C VAL A 182 1.18 -16.63 4.66
N GLY A 183 1.15 -17.89 4.24
CA GLY A 183 1.87 -18.38 3.08
C GLY A 183 1.43 -17.70 1.78
N TYR A 184 0.13 -17.46 1.60
CA TYR A 184 -0.40 -16.70 0.45
C TYR A 184 0.03 -15.23 0.49
N ASP A 185 0.04 -14.59 1.66
CA ASP A 185 0.50 -13.21 1.81
C ASP A 185 1.99 -13.07 1.44
N ILE A 186 2.82 -14.01 1.88
CA ILE A 186 4.24 -14.06 1.51
C ILE A 186 4.39 -14.31 0.01
N PHE A 187 3.67 -15.29 -0.55
CA PHE A 187 3.71 -15.58 -1.99
C PHE A 187 3.29 -14.36 -2.82
N SER A 188 2.18 -13.72 -2.48
CA SER A 188 1.68 -12.54 -3.16
C SER A 188 2.69 -11.39 -3.08
N SER A 189 3.35 -11.21 -1.95
CA SER A 189 4.42 -10.22 -1.78
C SER A 189 5.61 -10.48 -2.72
N TYR A 190 6.02 -11.73 -2.91
CA TYR A 190 7.06 -12.08 -3.89
C TYR A 190 6.61 -11.81 -5.33
N VAL A 191 5.36 -12.10 -5.67
CA VAL A 191 4.79 -11.80 -6.99
C VAL A 191 4.76 -10.30 -7.25
N ILE A 192 4.32 -9.51 -6.27
CA ILE A 192 4.28 -8.05 -6.33
C ILE A 192 5.69 -7.49 -6.54
N LEU A 193 6.65 -7.89 -5.72
CA LEU A 193 8.05 -7.49 -5.87
C LEU A 193 8.60 -7.87 -7.24
N GLY A 194 8.35 -9.09 -7.71
CA GLY A 194 8.77 -9.53 -9.03
C GLY A 194 8.23 -8.64 -10.15
N LYS A 195 6.97 -8.22 -10.08
CA LYS A 195 6.36 -7.28 -11.03
C LYS A 195 6.98 -5.88 -10.96
N ILE A 196 7.34 -5.41 -9.76
CA ILE A 196 7.94 -4.10 -9.55
C ILE A 196 9.39 -4.08 -10.01
N LEU A 197 10.17 -5.13 -9.66
CA LEU A 197 11.60 -5.22 -9.93
C LEU A 197 11.93 -5.67 -11.36
N ASN A 198 10.97 -6.23 -12.09
CA ASN A 198 11.14 -6.65 -13.49
C ASN A 198 10.41 -5.72 -14.45
N ARG A 199 10.65 -4.42 -14.32
CA ARG A 199 10.04 -3.40 -15.18
C ARG A 199 10.89 -3.11 -16.41
N HIS A 200 10.19 -2.88 -17.53
CA HIS A 200 10.81 -2.47 -18.79
C HIS A 200 10.72 -0.96 -18.96
N SER A 201 11.85 -0.33 -19.23
CA SER A 201 11.96 1.13 -19.37
C SER A 201 11.04 1.68 -20.46
N GLU A 202 11.00 1.05 -21.64
CA GLU A 202 10.16 1.49 -22.76
C GLU A 202 8.68 1.50 -22.39
N ARG A 203 8.19 0.40 -21.80
CA ARG A 203 6.79 0.30 -21.39
C ARG A 203 6.43 1.36 -20.36
N LEU A 204 7.28 1.57 -19.34
CA LEU A 204 7.01 2.57 -18.32
C LEU A 204 7.07 4.00 -18.89
N LYS A 205 7.94 4.28 -19.85
CA LYS A 205 7.96 5.56 -20.59
C LYS A 205 6.68 5.80 -21.37
N ASP A 206 6.16 4.76 -22.04
CA ASP A 206 4.88 4.85 -22.77
C ASP A 206 3.72 5.10 -21.80
N GLU A 207 3.70 4.45 -20.65
CA GLU A 207 2.71 4.68 -19.60
C GLU A 207 2.81 6.13 -19.06
N CYS A 208 4.00 6.66 -18.86
CA CYS A 208 4.22 8.05 -18.44
C CYS A 208 3.84 9.05 -19.53
N THR A 209 4.21 8.78 -20.80
CA THR A 209 3.90 9.66 -21.93
C THR A 209 2.39 9.73 -22.19
N SER A 210 1.69 8.62 -22.05
CA SER A 210 0.22 8.57 -22.15
C SER A 210 -0.50 9.19 -20.94
N GLY A 211 0.23 9.57 -19.89
CA GLY A 211 -0.33 10.12 -18.67
C GLY A 211 -1.01 9.10 -17.75
N ARG A 212 -0.85 7.80 -18.01
CA ARG A 212 -1.39 6.73 -17.18
C ARG A 212 -0.56 6.50 -15.90
N MET A 213 0.75 6.75 -15.98
CA MET A 213 1.66 6.58 -14.86
C MET A 213 2.38 7.89 -14.56
N LEU A 214 2.52 8.22 -13.27
CA LEU A 214 3.42 9.27 -12.80
C LEU A 214 4.59 8.62 -12.08
N VAL A 215 5.78 9.17 -12.24
CA VAL A 215 6.99 8.73 -11.53
C VAL A 215 7.66 9.95 -10.91
N HIS A 216 7.64 10.02 -9.59
CA HIS A 216 8.32 11.05 -8.81
C HIS A 216 9.56 10.47 -8.15
N LYS A 217 10.64 11.23 -8.17
CA LYS A 217 11.86 10.91 -7.43
C LYS A 217 11.89 11.75 -6.17
N LEU A 218 12.02 11.11 -5.04
CA LEU A 218 12.16 11.71 -3.74
C LEU A 218 13.57 11.39 -3.23
N SER A 219 14.18 12.33 -2.53
CA SER A 219 15.48 12.10 -1.91
C SER A 219 15.52 12.76 -0.54
N ASP A 220 16.08 12.07 0.41
CA ASP A 220 16.27 12.53 1.78
C ASP A 220 17.63 12.10 2.30
N ASP A 221 17.85 12.31 3.61
CA ASP A 221 19.05 11.88 4.29
C ASP A 221 19.15 10.35 4.46
N ALA A 222 18.09 9.58 4.20
CA ALA A 222 18.09 8.12 4.27
C ALA A 222 18.40 7.45 2.92
N GLY A 223 18.16 8.14 1.80
CA GLY A 223 18.41 7.59 0.47
C GLY A 223 17.60 8.21 -0.65
N ILE A 224 17.19 7.37 -1.60
CA ILE A 224 16.41 7.75 -2.77
C ILE A 224 15.15 6.90 -2.82
N SER A 225 14.00 7.55 -3.02
CA SER A 225 12.73 6.85 -3.19
C SER A 225 12.10 7.23 -4.53
N TYR A 226 11.33 6.29 -5.07
CA TYR A 226 10.51 6.54 -6.25
C TYR A 226 9.05 6.26 -5.92
N LEU A 227 8.22 7.29 -6.07
CA LEU A 227 6.77 7.20 -5.97
C LEU A 227 6.19 7.05 -7.37
N LEU A 228 5.50 5.95 -7.61
CA LEU A 228 4.76 5.67 -8.82
C LEU A 228 3.27 5.78 -8.53
N ILE A 229 2.52 6.50 -9.36
CA ILE A 229 1.08 6.65 -9.23
C ILE A 229 0.44 6.14 -10.52
N ASP A 230 -0.38 5.09 -10.43
CA ASP A 230 -1.12 4.51 -11.55
C ASP A 230 -2.49 5.21 -11.67
N LYS A 231 -2.67 5.99 -12.71
CA LYS A 231 -3.90 6.74 -13.00
C LYS A 231 -4.89 5.99 -13.90
N SER A 232 -4.55 4.76 -14.30
CA SER A 232 -5.40 3.98 -15.22
C SER A 232 -6.64 3.36 -14.56
N GLY A 233 -6.71 3.37 -13.22
CA GLY A 233 -7.79 2.76 -12.45
C GLY A 233 -7.99 3.47 -11.11
N ASP A 234 -7.58 2.82 -10.03
CA ASP A 234 -7.89 3.22 -8.65
C ASP A 234 -6.90 4.24 -8.06
N ASN A 235 -6.08 4.88 -8.88
CA ASN A 235 -4.98 5.76 -8.44
C ASN A 235 -4.04 5.06 -7.44
N SER A 236 -3.78 3.77 -7.64
CA SER A 236 -2.88 3.01 -6.79
C SER A 236 -1.46 3.57 -6.82
N GLN A 237 -0.83 3.52 -5.69
CA GLN A 237 0.47 4.15 -5.46
C GLN A 237 1.49 3.12 -5.02
N ILE A 238 2.72 3.27 -5.50
CA ILE A 238 3.83 2.38 -5.15
C ILE A 238 5.01 3.27 -4.75
N LEU A 239 5.48 3.13 -3.53
CA LEU A 239 6.71 3.73 -3.06
C LEU A 239 7.82 2.66 -3.02
N VAL A 240 8.92 2.90 -3.72
CA VAL A 240 10.09 2.02 -3.72
C VAL A 240 11.26 2.77 -3.12
N ARG A 241 11.79 2.29 -1.98
CA ARG A 241 12.84 2.97 -1.24
C ARG A 241 14.20 2.27 -1.37
N PHE A 242 15.20 3.06 -1.69
CA PHE A 242 16.59 2.63 -1.78
C PHE A 242 17.44 3.40 -0.79
N GLY A 243 18.34 2.72 -0.09
CA GLY A 243 19.34 3.33 0.75
C GLY A 243 20.46 4.03 -0.05
N TYR A 244 21.38 4.66 0.66
CA TYR A 244 22.54 5.38 0.05
C TYR A 244 23.42 4.53 -0.84
N ARG A 245 23.52 3.25 -0.55
CA ARG A 245 24.31 2.28 -1.34
C ARG A 245 23.49 1.68 -2.48
N LYS A 246 22.32 2.25 -2.76
CA LYS A 246 21.35 1.77 -3.77
C LYS A 246 20.77 0.40 -3.43
N GLU A 247 20.83 0.00 -2.18
CA GLU A 247 20.16 -1.18 -1.69
C GLU A 247 18.64 -0.95 -1.61
N LEU A 248 17.86 -1.95 -2.01
CA LEU A 248 16.41 -1.92 -1.84
C LEU A 248 16.09 -2.13 -0.35
N LEU A 249 15.38 -1.17 0.26
CA LEU A 249 14.99 -1.22 1.67
C LEU A 249 13.60 -1.82 1.84
N ASP A 250 12.64 -1.26 1.14
CA ASP A 250 11.26 -1.72 1.16
C ASP A 250 10.48 -1.22 -0.07
N VAL A 251 9.29 -1.79 -0.21
CA VAL A 251 8.28 -1.38 -1.17
C VAL A 251 6.97 -1.25 -0.43
N CYS A 252 6.27 -0.13 -0.62
CA CYS A 252 4.95 0.10 -0.07
C CYS A 252 3.95 0.31 -1.21
N LEU A 253 2.85 -0.44 -1.18
CA LEU A 253 1.72 -0.28 -2.09
C LEU A 253 0.54 0.27 -1.30
N GLU A 254 -0.14 1.23 -1.88
CA GLU A 254 -1.41 1.75 -1.37
C GLU A 254 -2.42 1.78 -2.50
N GLY A 255 -3.64 1.33 -2.23
CA GLY A 255 -4.67 1.27 -3.24
C GLY A 255 -6.07 1.16 -2.65
N ASN A 256 -7.05 1.45 -3.51
CA ASN A 256 -8.45 1.16 -3.24
C ASN A 256 -8.70 -0.32 -3.52
N ARG A 257 -9.69 -0.85 -2.88
CA ARG A 257 -10.36 -2.12 -3.07
C ARG A 257 -9.48 -3.28 -3.55
N ASN A 258 -9.20 -4.17 -2.67
CA ASN A 258 -8.58 -5.45 -2.98
C ASN A 258 -9.59 -6.57 -2.72
N GLU A 259 -10.23 -7.08 -3.77
CA GLU A 259 -11.29 -8.10 -3.66
C GLU A 259 -10.74 -9.44 -3.18
N GLU A 260 -9.50 -9.79 -3.53
CA GLU A 260 -8.85 -11.03 -3.11
C GLU A 260 -8.74 -11.12 -1.59
N TYR A 261 -8.44 -9.98 -0.93
CA TYR A 261 -8.32 -9.89 0.52
C TYR A 261 -9.55 -9.30 1.19
N GLY A 262 -10.59 -8.94 0.43
CA GLY A 262 -11.80 -8.33 0.94
C GLY A 262 -11.60 -6.95 1.57
N LEU A 263 -10.62 -6.18 1.08
CA LEU A 263 -10.26 -4.87 1.59
C LEU A 263 -10.81 -3.75 0.70
N GLU A 264 -11.39 -2.71 1.32
CA GLU A 264 -11.89 -1.52 0.63
C GLU A 264 -10.77 -0.52 0.31
N HIS A 265 -9.84 -0.37 1.22
CA HIS A 265 -8.58 0.35 1.07
C HIS A 265 -7.48 -0.49 1.73
N TYR A 266 -6.27 -0.47 1.18
CA TYR A 266 -5.15 -1.21 1.75
C TYR A 266 -3.82 -0.48 1.60
N VAL A 267 -2.96 -0.71 2.57
CA VAL A 267 -1.53 -0.39 2.54
C VAL A 267 -0.77 -1.69 2.75
N TRP A 268 0.07 -2.04 1.79
CA TRP A 268 0.89 -3.27 1.82
C TRP A 268 2.35 -2.89 1.75
N LYS A 269 3.05 -3.03 2.86
CA LYS A 269 4.49 -2.75 2.95
C LYS A 269 5.28 -4.05 3.02
N ILE A 270 6.29 -4.14 2.17
CA ILE A 270 7.19 -5.30 2.06
C ILE A 270 8.59 -4.85 2.43
N THR A 271 9.10 -5.33 3.55
CA THR A 271 10.44 -5.02 4.04
C THR A 271 11.44 -6.04 3.52
N ILE A 272 12.62 -5.57 3.14
CA ILE A 272 13.63 -6.37 2.45
C ILE A 272 14.83 -6.61 3.37
N ALA A 273 15.20 -7.89 3.51
CA ALA A 273 16.47 -8.26 4.13
C ALA A 273 17.58 -8.24 3.09
N GLN A 274 18.66 -7.55 3.45
CA GLN A 274 19.87 -7.56 2.62
C GLN A 274 20.81 -8.67 3.04
N ASN A 275 21.05 -9.57 2.10
CA ASN A 275 22.15 -10.50 2.25
C ASN A 275 23.35 -10.00 1.42
N ARG A 276 24.51 -9.72 2.05
CA ARG A 276 25.70 -9.19 1.36
C ARG A 276 26.20 -10.07 0.21
N LYS A 277 25.79 -11.33 0.11
CA LYS A 277 26.30 -12.32 -0.86
C LYS A 277 25.21 -13.15 -1.54
N GLY A 278 23.95 -12.80 -1.41
CA GLY A 278 22.84 -13.59 -1.96
C GLY A 278 21.73 -12.72 -2.54
N PRO A 279 20.72 -13.36 -3.12
CA PRO A 279 19.55 -12.65 -3.60
C PRO A 279 18.82 -11.97 -2.43
N VAL A 280 18.20 -10.86 -2.75
CA VAL A 280 17.34 -10.10 -1.83
C VAL A 280 16.15 -10.97 -1.43
N ARG A 281 15.78 -10.95 -0.16
CA ARG A 281 14.67 -11.71 0.43
C ARG A 281 13.71 -10.77 1.15
N ILE A 282 12.46 -11.19 1.27
CA ILE A 282 11.48 -10.52 2.12
C ILE A 282 11.81 -10.87 3.57
N SER A 283 11.90 -9.85 4.42
CA SER A 283 12.10 -10.01 5.86
C SER A 283 10.87 -9.65 6.70
N GLY A 284 9.91 -8.95 6.12
CA GLY A 284 8.69 -8.58 6.80
C GLY A 284 7.61 -8.12 5.84
N ILE A 285 6.36 -8.25 6.27
CA ILE A 285 5.18 -7.80 5.55
C ILE A 285 4.26 -7.13 6.57
N GLU A 286 3.77 -5.94 6.22
CA GLU A 286 2.73 -5.23 6.95
C GLU A 286 1.59 -4.97 5.97
N LEU A 287 0.39 -5.44 6.30
CA LEU A 287 -0.83 -5.19 5.55
C LEU A 287 -1.83 -4.52 6.48
N HIS A 288 -2.23 -3.31 6.15
CA HIS A 288 -3.26 -2.55 6.85
C HIS A 288 -4.40 -2.27 5.89
N GLY A 289 -5.63 -2.32 6.38
CA GLY A 289 -6.78 -2.01 5.54
C GLY A 289 -8.09 -2.11 6.29
N ASN A 290 -9.18 -1.81 5.60
CA ASN A 290 -10.53 -1.95 6.11
C ASN A 290 -11.26 -3.04 5.32
N MET A 291 -11.92 -3.98 6.01
CA MET A 291 -12.67 -5.05 5.36
C MET A 291 -13.95 -4.50 4.70
N ILE A 292 -14.18 -4.84 3.42
CA ILE A 292 -15.36 -4.43 2.66
C ILE A 292 -16.65 -4.84 3.37
N ALA A 293 -16.71 -6.06 3.89
CA ALA A 293 -17.93 -6.61 4.49
C ALA A 293 -18.35 -5.93 5.80
N THR A 294 -17.40 -5.43 6.57
CA THR A 294 -17.65 -4.96 7.95
C THR A 294 -17.15 -3.54 8.23
N GLY A 295 -16.33 -2.97 7.34
CA GLY A 295 -15.64 -1.69 7.56
C GLY A 295 -14.61 -1.73 8.69
N LYS A 296 -14.39 -2.92 9.30
CA LYS A 296 -13.48 -3.09 10.42
C LYS A 296 -12.03 -3.05 9.94
N PRO A 297 -11.10 -2.50 10.74
CA PRO A 297 -9.69 -2.54 10.41
C PRO A 297 -9.20 -3.98 10.41
N LYS A 298 -8.33 -4.29 9.46
CA LYS A 298 -7.57 -5.53 9.41
C LYS A 298 -6.09 -5.18 9.33
N ASP A 299 -5.36 -5.64 10.33
CA ASP A 299 -3.92 -5.46 10.40
C ASP A 299 -3.25 -6.83 10.43
N VAL A 300 -2.31 -7.05 9.54
CA VAL A 300 -1.48 -8.25 9.48
C VAL A 300 -0.02 -7.82 9.47
N LEU A 301 0.73 -8.25 10.46
CA LEU A 301 2.17 -8.09 10.53
C LEU A 301 2.82 -9.46 10.49
N VAL A 302 3.61 -9.72 9.46
CA VAL A 302 4.47 -10.91 9.36
C VAL A 302 5.91 -10.47 9.51
N SER A 303 6.58 -10.91 10.54
CA SER A 303 7.94 -10.50 10.87
C SER A 303 8.89 -11.69 10.95
N GLU A 304 10.18 -11.38 10.90
CA GLU A 304 11.26 -12.36 11.04
C GLU A 304 11.11 -13.55 10.08
N ILE A 305 10.79 -13.26 8.81
CA ILE A 305 10.62 -14.29 7.80
C ILE A 305 11.96 -14.94 7.52
N ASN A 306 12.12 -16.18 8.00
CA ASN A 306 13.27 -17.02 7.76
C ASN A 306 12.92 -18.10 6.74
N ASP A 307 13.59 -18.10 5.60
CA ASP A 307 13.42 -19.13 4.59
C ASP A 307 14.66 -20.04 4.52
N SER A 308 14.45 -21.34 4.34
CA SER A 308 15.50 -22.34 4.26
C SER A 308 15.22 -23.36 3.15
N PRO A 309 16.26 -23.98 2.55
CA PRO A 309 16.06 -25.11 1.66
C PRO A 309 15.36 -26.26 2.38
N LEU A 310 14.46 -26.96 1.70
CA LEU A 310 13.82 -28.16 2.25
C LEU A 310 14.85 -29.25 2.54
N THR A 311 14.77 -29.81 3.74
CA THR A 311 15.58 -30.93 4.17
C THR A 311 15.05 -32.25 3.60
N LYS A 312 15.82 -33.34 3.76
CA LYS A 312 15.35 -34.70 3.40
C LYS A 312 14.11 -35.12 4.22
N ALA A 313 14.01 -34.64 5.48
CA ALA A 313 12.89 -34.94 6.35
C ALA A 313 11.62 -34.21 5.85
N ASP A 314 11.73 -32.92 5.52
CA ASP A 314 10.63 -32.14 4.94
C ASP A 314 10.11 -32.79 3.64
N TRP A 315 11.01 -33.21 2.74
CA TRP A 315 10.62 -33.91 1.51
C TRP A 315 9.92 -35.23 1.77
N LYS A 316 10.28 -35.96 2.85
CA LYS A 316 9.61 -37.19 3.22
C LYS A 316 8.19 -36.91 3.71
N GLU A 317 8.02 -35.88 4.53
CA GLU A 317 6.70 -35.47 5.06
C GLU A 317 5.78 -35.01 3.92
N LEU A 318 6.24 -34.12 3.05
CA LEU A 318 5.50 -33.65 1.87
C LEU A 318 5.05 -34.83 1.01
N LYS A 319 5.93 -35.81 0.73
CA LYS A 319 5.55 -37.00 -0.06
C LYS A 319 4.43 -37.79 0.60
N MET A 320 4.43 -37.93 1.92
CA MET A 320 3.37 -38.63 2.64
C MET A 320 2.05 -37.87 2.59
N ALA A 321 2.08 -36.55 2.62
CA ALA A 321 0.89 -35.71 2.55
C ALA A 321 0.22 -35.76 1.17
N PHE A 322 1.01 -35.82 0.08
CA PHE A 322 0.50 -35.77 -1.30
C PHE A 322 0.31 -37.13 -1.99
N VAL A 323 0.65 -38.24 -1.37
CA VAL A 323 0.40 -39.60 -1.89
C VAL A 323 -0.94 -40.17 -1.39
N ARG A 324 -1.64 -39.44 -0.51
CA ARG A 324 -2.99 -39.77 -0.11
C ARG A 324 -3.99 -39.12 -1.06
#